data_3ebbe08d514aad4c7b222a3d23c6611b
#
_entry.id   3ebbe08d514aad4c7b222a3d23c6611b
#
_cell.length_a   1.000
_cell.length_b   1.000
_cell.length_c   1.000
_cell.angle_alpha   90.00
_cell.angle_beta   90.00
_cell.angle_gamma   90.00
#
_symmetry.space_group_name_H-M   'P 1'
#
loop_
_entity.id
_entity.type
_entity.pdbx_description
1 polymer ?
#
loop_
_entity_poly.entity_id
_entity_poly.type
_entity_poly.pdbx_seq_one_letter_code
_entity_poly.pdbx_strand_id
1 'polypeptide(L)'
;DSKSAETVSELDERLLAAPSLALSRSRAVACEMAQCAVRALNNALRSFTEYTDTLARSIRDDEERCDHYEDILGTYLVQLSARKMGVDESEEATELLKSIGDFERISDHAVNILESAEELRGKSLAFSAAAAREYDVLAAAIGEILDLSLRSFERQDVAIAELVEPLEQVIDTLKEQMRTRHILRMQQGHCSIEAGFVWSDLLTNLERTSDHCSNIAGCVIDAAQHN
;
A
#
# COMPACT_ATOMS: atom_id res chain seq x y z
N ASP A 1 7.41 6.76 -19.13
CA ASP A 1 8.44 7.82 -19.02
C ASP A 1 7.92 9.23 -19.28
N SER A 2 6.95 9.46 -20.19
CA SER A 2 6.44 10.82 -20.45
C SER A 2 5.45 11.31 -19.38
N LYS A 3 4.59 10.45 -18.86
CA LYS A 3 3.60 10.84 -17.82
C LYS A 3 4.24 11.21 -16.49
N SER A 4 5.26 10.47 -16.03
CA SER A 4 5.94 10.82 -14.79
C SER A 4 6.72 12.13 -14.86
N ALA A 5 7.27 12.46 -16.03
CA ALA A 5 7.96 13.73 -16.25
C ALA A 5 6.99 14.92 -16.32
N GLU A 6 5.78 14.73 -16.87
CA GLU A 6 4.74 15.76 -16.87
C GLU A 6 4.21 16.02 -15.45
N THR A 7 4.00 14.97 -14.65
CA THR A 7 3.49 15.09 -13.29
C THR A 7 4.47 15.75 -12.34
N VAL A 8 5.77 15.49 -12.50
CA VAL A 8 6.84 16.18 -11.76
C VAL A 8 6.91 17.66 -12.09
N SER A 9 6.55 18.06 -13.31
CA SER A 9 6.47 19.48 -13.71
C SER A 9 5.32 20.24 -13.01
N GLU A 10 4.37 19.53 -12.39
CA GLU A 10 3.28 20.14 -11.63
C GLU A 10 3.70 20.66 -10.25
N LEU A 11 4.82 20.18 -9.70
CA LEU A 11 5.40 20.65 -8.44
C LEU A 11 6.38 21.79 -8.68
N ASP A 12 5.85 22.93 -9.07
CA ASP A 12 6.63 24.14 -9.38
C ASP A 12 7.01 24.89 -8.09
N GLU A 13 8.30 25.22 -7.93
CA GLU A 13 8.79 25.99 -6.78
C GLU A 13 8.11 27.35 -6.63
N ARG A 14 7.64 27.94 -7.73
CA ARG A 14 6.89 29.20 -7.71
C ARG A 14 5.57 29.08 -6.96
N LEU A 15 4.96 27.90 -6.93
CA LEU A 15 3.72 27.64 -6.20
C LEU A 15 3.91 27.62 -4.68
N LEU A 16 5.15 27.49 -4.19
CA LEU A 16 5.45 27.55 -2.75
C LEU A 16 5.08 28.90 -2.13
N ALA A 17 4.89 29.94 -2.94
CA ALA A 17 4.38 31.24 -2.50
C ALA A 17 2.84 31.27 -2.33
N ALA A 18 2.14 30.24 -2.81
CA ALA A 18 0.68 30.08 -2.72
C ALA A 18 0.35 28.70 -2.10
N PRO A 19 0.43 28.55 -0.76
CA PRO A 19 0.36 27.26 -0.08
C PRO A 19 -0.85 26.41 -0.44
N SER A 20 -2.05 26.98 -0.50
CA SER A 20 -3.27 26.23 -0.87
C SER A 20 -3.18 25.61 -2.27
N LEU A 21 -2.60 26.32 -3.23
CA LEU A 21 -2.40 25.81 -4.58
C LEU A 21 -1.30 24.74 -4.62
N ALA A 22 -0.21 24.96 -3.89
CA ALA A 22 0.86 23.96 -3.76
C ALA A 22 0.36 22.66 -3.13
N LEU A 23 -0.48 22.73 -2.10
CA LEU A 23 -1.11 21.55 -1.46
C LEU A 23 -2.07 20.83 -2.42
N SER A 24 -2.88 21.57 -3.17
CA SER A 24 -3.78 20.99 -4.17
C SER A 24 -3.01 20.21 -5.26
N ARG A 25 -1.89 20.74 -5.73
CA ARG A 25 -1.01 20.05 -6.69
C ARG A 25 -0.31 18.84 -6.07
N SER A 26 0.19 19.00 -4.85
CA SER A 26 0.80 17.89 -4.11
C SER A 26 -0.17 16.73 -3.91
N ARG A 27 -1.43 17.04 -3.59
CA ARG A 27 -2.49 16.02 -3.44
C ARG A 27 -2.76 15.28 -4.75
N ALA A 28 -2.82 15.97 -5.87
CA ALA A 28 -3.01 15.34 -7.17
C ALA A 28 -1.87 14.36 -7.51
N VAL A 29 -0.63 14.75 -7.25
CA VAL A 29 0.55 13.87 -7.44
C VAL A 29 0.53 12.70 -6.46
N ALA A 30 0.13 12.93 -5.21
CA ALA A 30 -0.03 11.86 -4.21
C ALA A 30 -1.10 10.84 -4.61
N CYS A 31 -2.19 11.26 -5.26
CA CYS A 31 -3.20 10.33 -5.80
C CYS A 31 -2.62 9.43 -6.90
N GLU A 32 -1.77 9.95 -7.78
CA GLU A 32 -1.09 9.13 -8.79
C GLU A 32 -0.15 8.10 -8.14
N MET A 33 0.60 8.52 -7.13
CA MET A 33 1.43 7.62 -6.33
C MET A 33 0.60 6.53 -5.65
N ALA A 34 -0.52 6.89 -5.05
CA ALA A 34 -1.44 5.97 -4.39
C ALA A 34 -1.96 4.90 -5.36
N GLN A 35 -2.35 5.30 -6.58
CA GLN A 35 -2.78 4.38 -7.63
C GLN A 35 -1.67 3.41 -8.04
N CYS A 36 -0.42 3.88 -8.15
CA CYS A 36 0.73 3.03 -8.43
C CYS A 36 0.95 1.99 -7.32
N ALA A 37 0.91 2.40 -6.06
CA ALA A 37 1.12 1.51 -4.91
C ALA A 37 0.04 0.43 -4.82
N VAL A 38 -1.23 0.79 -4.95
CA VAL A 38 -2.36 -0.14 -4.92
C VAL A 38 -2.32 -1.11 -6.10
N ARG A 39 -1.99 -0.63 -7.30
CA ARG A 39 -1.81 -1.48 -8.48
C ARG A 39 -0.67 -2.48 -8.30
N ALA A 40 0.47 -2.03 -7.77
CA ALA A 40 1.61 -2.90 -7.49
C ALA A 40 1.22 -4.04 -6.53
N LEU A 41 0.52 -3.72 -5.45
CA LEU A 41 0.12 -4.73 -4.48
C LEU A 41 -0.93 -5.72 -5.04
N ASN A 42 -1.93 -5.24 -5.75
CA ASN A 42 -2.91 -6.10 -6.42
C ASN A 42 -2.24 -7.02 -7.45
N ASN A 43 -1.28 -6.52 -8.20
CA ASN A 43 -0.50 -7.34 -9.13
C ASN A 43 0.39 -8.35 -8.40
N ALA A 44 0.97 -7.99 -7.26
CA ALA A 44 1.73 -8.92 -6.42
C ALA A 44 0.86 -10.07 -5.90
N LEU A 45 -0.37 -9.80 -5.48
CA LEU A 45 -1.33 -10.83 -5.09
C LEU A 45 -1.63 -11.79 -6.27
N ARG A 46 -1.76 -11.27 -7.49
CA ARG A 46 -1.97 -12.07 -8.70
C ARG A 46 -0.77 -12.94 -9.07
N SER A 47 0.44 -12.57 -8.67
CA SER A 47 1.66 -13.30 -9.02
C SER A 47 1.70 -14.75 -8.49
N PHE A 48 0.90 -15.08 -7.47
CA PHE A 48 0.78 -16.44 -6.95
C PHE A 48 -0.03 -17.37 -7.88
N THR A 49 -0.91 -16.84 -8.72
CA THR A 49 -1.78 -17.59 -9.62
C THR A 49 -1.47 -17.37 -11.09
N GLU A 50 -1.05 -16.17 -11.46
CA GLU A 50 -0.87 -15.72 -12.83
C GLU A 50 0.52 -15.10 -13.05
N TYR A 51 1.57 -15.74 -12.57
CA TYR A 51 2.92 -15.20 -12.72
C TYR A 51 3.36 -15.11 -14.18
N THR A 52 3.86 -13.92 -14.56
CA THR A 52 4.60 -13.69 -15.80
C THR A 52 5.77 -12.73 -15.51
N ASP A 53 6.81 -12.79 -16.32
CA ASP A 53 7.94 -11.85 -16.21
C ASP A 53 7.49 -10.41 -16.45
N THR A 54 6.49 -10.21 -17.31
CA THR A 54 5.88 -8.90 -17.55
C THR A 54 5.18 -8.37 -16.30
N LEU A 55 4.41 -9.21 -15.60
CA LEU A 55 3.74 -8.85 -14.34
C LEU A 55 4.78 -8.50 -13.27
N ALA A 56 5.82 -9.31 -13.11
CA ALA A 56 6.90 -9.08 -12.15
C ALA A 56 7.61 -7.75 -12.42
N ARG A 57 7.92 -7.45 -13.68
CA ARG A 57 8.53 -6.18 -14.07
C ARG A 57 7.61 -5.00 -13.76
N SER A 58 6.32 -5.11 -14.08
CA SER A 58 5.32 -4.07 -13.79
C SER A 58 5.25 -3.73 -12.30
N ILE A 59 5.33 -4.72 -11.42
CA ILE A 59 5.33 -4.52 -9.96
C ILE A 59 6.57 -3.73 -9.53
N ARG A 60 7.75 -4.10 -10.02
CA ARG A 60 9.00 -3.41 -9.69
C ARG A 60 9.05 -1.99 -10.26
N ASP A 61 8.54 -1.79 -11.47
CA ASP A 61 8.44 -0.46 -12.08
C ASP A 61 7.49 0.47 -11.27
N ASP A 62 6.40 -0.06 -10.76
CA ASP A 62 5.47 0.70 -9.93
C ASP A 62 6.07 1.04 -8.56
N GLU A 63 6.84 0.12 -7.95
CA GLU A 63 7.56 0.39 -6.70
C GLU A 63 8.62 1.47 -6.90
N GLU A 64 9.42 1.39 -7.96
CA GLU A 64 10.42 2.42 -8.30
C GLU A 64 9.78 3.78 -8.54
N ARG A 65 8.58 3.83 -9.15
CA ARG A 65 7.81 5.07 -9.27
C ARG A 65 7.35 5.60 -7.92
N CYS A 66 6.87 4.75 -7.02
CA CYS A 66 6.44 5.17 -5.68
C CYS A 66 7.59 5.76 -4.89
N ASP A 67 8.77 5.15 -4.93
CA ASP A 67 9.99 5.65 -4.32
C ASP A 67 10.35 7.05 -4.86
N HIS A 68 10.30 7.21 -6.18
CA HIS A 68 10.54 8.50 -6.83
C HIS A 68 9.51 9.57 -6.46
N TYR A 69 8.22 9.21 -6.40
CA TYR A 69 7.17 10.14 -5.96
C TYR A 69 7.36 10.55 -4.50
N GLU A 70 7.73 9.61 -3.62
CA GLU A 70 7.98 9.93 -2.20
C GLU A 70 9.09 10.96 -2.07
N ASP A 71 10.21 10.77 -2.76
CA ASP A 71 11.35 11.70 -2.74
C ASP A 71 10.94 13.11 -3.17
N ILE A 72 10.25 13.22 -4.29
CA ILE A 72 9.86 14.51 -4.86
C ILE A 72 8.79 15.20 -4.01
N LEU A 73 7.72 14.48 -3.67
CA LEU A 73 6.64 15.01 -2.85
C LEU A 73 7.12 15.34 -1.44
N GLY A 74 7.90 14.45 -0.83
CA GLY A 74 8.45 14.66 0.50
C GLY A 74 9.31 15.93 0.56
N THR A 75 10.21 16.10 -0.38
CA THR A 75 11.05 17.30 -0.48
C THR A 75 10.21 18.56 -0.69
N TYR A 76 9.24 18.51 -1.59
CA TYR A 76 8.36 19.65 -1.90
C TYR A 76 7.50 20.06 -0.69
N LEU A 77 6.89 19.10 0.00
CA LEU A 77 6.07 19.36 1.18
C LEU A 77 6.90 19.87 2.38
N VAL A 78 8.13 19.41 2.55
CA VAL A 78 9.06 19.95 3.55
C VAL A 78 9.42 21.38 3.24
N GLN A 79 9.71 21.71 1.97
CA GLN A 79 9.96 23.09 1.54
C GLN A 79 8.74 23.99 1.76
N LEU A 80 7.54 23.46 1.48
CA LEU A 80 6.28 24.17 1.72
C LEU A 80 6.07 24.43 3.21
N SER A 81 6.35 23.46 4.07
CA SER A 81 6.24 23.58 5.53
C SER A 81 7.19 24.61 6.14
N ALA A 82 8.28 24.93 5.46
CA ALA A 82 9.18 26.02 5.85
C ALA A 82 8.65 27.43 5.48
N ARG A 83 7.55 27.50 4.74
CA ARG A 83 6.90 28.77 4.39
C ARG A 83 5.86 29.16 5.45
N LYS A 84 5.43 30.41 5.40
CA LYS A 84 4.37 30.88 6.27
C LYS A 84 3.02 30.35 5.77
N MET A 85 2.46 29.40 6.50
CA MET A 85 1.17 28.75 6.23
C MET A 85 0.19 29.03 7.38
N GLY A 86 -1.10 28.90 7.09
CA GLY A 86 -2.14 28.79 8.10
C GLY A 86 -2.05 27.46 8.86
N VAL A 87 -2.80 27.35 9.95
CA VAL A 87 -2.84 26.10 10.75
C VAL A 87 -3.38 24.95 9.92
N ASP A 88 -4.51 25.15 9.23
CA ASP A 88 -5.17 24.14 8.40
C ASP A 88 -4.26 23.65 7.27
N GLU A 89 -3.56 24.56 6.60
CA GLU A 89 -2.60 24.22 5.54
C GLU A 89 -1.41 23.41 6.07
N SER A 90 -0.94 23.73 7.28
CA SER A 90 0.14 23.01 7.95
C SER A 90 -0.27 21.60 8.36
N GLU A 91 -1.49 21.43 8.84
CA GLU A 91 -2.08 20.14 9.16
C GLU A 91 -2.26 19.27 7.90
N GLU A 92 -2.81 19.85 6.83
CA GLU A 92 -2.95 19.16 5.55
C GLU A 92 -1.61 18.69 4.98
N ALA A 93 -0.58 19.52 5.03
CA ALA A 93 0.77 19.14 4.61
C ALA A 93 1.32 17.96 5.44
N THR A 94 1.08 17.97 6.74
CA THR A 94 1.51 16.92 7.66
C THR A 94 0.80 15.59 7.36
N GLU A 95 -0.53 15.61 7.19
CA GLU A 95 -1.30 14.42 6.86
C GLU A 95 -0.93 13.85 5.48
N LEU A 96 -0.64 14.73 4.52
CA LEU A 96 -0.18 14.31 3.21
C LEU A 96 1.21 13.64 3.27
N LEU A 97 2.14 14.16 4.07
CA LEU A 97 3.46 13.54 4.30
C LEU A 97 3.33 12.14 4.93
N LYS A 98 2.44 11.96 5.90
CA LYS A 98 2.18 10.63 6.48
C LYS A 98 1.63 9.66 5.44
N SER A 99 0.64 10.10 4.65
CA SER A 99 -0.03 9.26 3.65
C SER A 99 0.92 8.80 2.55
N ILE A 100 1.80 9.65 2.04
CA ILE A 100 2.78 9.24 1.03
C ILE A 100 3.77 8.21 1.57
N GLY A 101 4.16 8.32 2.84
CA GLY A 101 4.98 7.30 3.50
C GLY A 101 4.28 5.95 3.60
N ASP A 102 2.98 5.93 3.89
CA ASP A 102 2.21 4.69 3.91
C ASP A 102 2.05 4.07 2.51
N PHE A 103 1.82 4.87 1.47
CA PHE A 103 1.75 4.36 0.09
C PHE A 103 3.09 3.82 -0.41
N GLU A 104 4.21 4.47 -0.09
CA GLU A 104 5.53 3.95 -0.40
C GLU A 104 5.74 2.57 0.22
N ARG A 105 5.42 2.39 1.51
CA ARG A 105 5.53 1.12 2.21
C ARG A 105 4.62 0.03 1.65
N ILE A 106 3.42 0.38 1.17
CA ILE A 106 2.56 -0.56 0.45
C ILE A 106 3.26 -1.07 -0.81
N SER A 107 3.92 -0.21 -1.57
CA SER A 107 4.67 -0.61 -2.76
C SER A 107 5.89 -1.49 -2.42
N ASP A 108 6.58 -1.24 -1.31
CA ASP A 108 7.64 -2.09 -0.80
C ASP A 108 7.12 -3.50 -0.47
N HIS A 109 5.99 -3.59 0.22
CA HIS A 109 5.35 -4.87 0.51
C HIS A 109 4.92 -5.61 -0.75
N ALA A 110 4.53 -4.90 -1.81
CA ALA A 110 4.21 -5.51 -3.10
C ALA A 110 5.41 -6.26 -3.68
N VAL A 111 6.59 -5.69 -3.63
CA VAL A 111 7.83 -6.35 -4.09
C VAL A 111 8.17 -7.55 -3.19
N ASN A 112 8.04 -7.42 -1.87
CA ASN A 112 8.26 -8.54 -0.95
C ASN A 112 7.30 -9.71 -1.22
N ILE A 113 6.03 -9.42 -1.51
CA ILE A 113 5.03 -10.44 -1.88
C ILE A 113 5.39 -11.10 -3.22
N LEU A 114 5.81 -10.33 -4.21
CA LEU A 114 6.30 -10.85 -5.48
C LEU A 114 7.49 -11.79 -5.29
N GLU A 115 8.46 -11.42 -4.46
CA GLU A 115 9.64 -12.23 -4.15
C GLU A 115 9.23 -13.57 -3.50
N SER A 116 8.22 -13.58 -2.65
CA SER A 116 7.65 -14.81 -2.10
C SER A 116 7.06 -15.72 -3.19
N ALA A 117 6.36 -15.16 -4.17
CA ALA A 117 5.85 -15.92 -5.31
C ALA A 117 6.99 -16.47 -6.18
N GLU A 118 8.01 -15.66 -6.43
CA GLU A 118 9.20 -16.06 -7.18
C GLU A 118 9.99 -17.16 -6.47
N GLU A 119 10.10 -17.10 -5.15
CA GLU A 119 10.75 -18.14 -4.34
C GLU A 119 10.01 -19.49 -4.44
N LEU A 120 8.68 -19.51 -4.32
CA LEU A 120 7.89 -20.73 -4.51
C LEU A 120 8.14 -21.33 -5.89
N ARG A 121 8.11 -20.52 -6.95
CA ARG A 121 8.34 -20.96 -8.33
C ARG A 121 9.75 -21.49 -8.53
N GLY A 122 10.75 -20.75 -8.08
CA GLY A 122 12.17 -21.09 -8.25
C GLY A 122 12.56 -22.38 -7.53
N LYS A 123 11.95 -22.66 -6.40
CA LYS A 123 12.17 -23.88 -5.61
C LYS A 123 11.18 -25.01 -5.93
N SER A 124 10.30 -24.81 -6.90
CA SER A 124 9.21 -25.74 -7.22
C SER A 124 8.37 -26.14 -6.00
N LEU A 125 8.12 -25.20 -5.11
CA LEU A 125 7.28 -25.36 -3.93
C LEU A 125 5.85 -24.91 -4.25
N ALA A 126 4.88 -25.47 -3.51
CA ALA A 126 3.48 -25.07 -3.57
C ALA A 126 2.87 -25.05 -2.17
N PHE A 127 1.90 -24.19 -1.95
CA PHE A 127 1.06 -24.24 -0.77
C PHE A 127 0.12 -25.45 -0.84
N SER A 128 -0.25 -26.00 0.33
CA SER A 128 -1.31 -27.01 0.40
C SER A 128 -2.63 -26.47 -0.16
N ALA A 129 -3.53 -27.36 -0.56
CA ALA A 129 -4.85 -26.96 -1.03
C ALA A 129 -5.64 -26.15 0.02
N ALA A 130 -5.46 -26.46 1.31
CA ALA A 130 -6.06 -25.73 2.41
C ALA A 130 -5.47 -24.31 2.52
N ALA A 131 -4.14 -24.17 2.46
CA ALA A 131 -3.47 -22.87 2.49
C ALA A 131 -3.83 -22.02 1.27
N ALA A 132 -3.93 -22.60 0.08
CA ALA A 132 -4.34 -21.89 -1.12
C ALA A 132 -5.75 -21.30 -1.00
N ARG A 133 -6.70 -22.03 -0.41
CA ARG A 133 -8.05 -21.52 -0.14
C ARG A 133 -8.05 -20.38 0.90
N GLU A 134 -7.24 -20.51 1.95
CA GLU A 134 -7.06 -19.45 2.95
C GLU A 134 -6.45 -18.21 2.30
N TYR A 135 -5.47 -18.38 1.43
CA TYR A 135 -4.88 -17.28 0.67
C TYR A 135 -5.91 -16.54 -0.18
N ASP A 136 -6.77 -17.25 -0.89
CA ASP A 136 -7.80 -16.62 -1.74
C ASP A 136 -8.73 -15.72 -0.92
N VAL A 137 -9.14 -16.16 0.28
CA VAL A 137 -9.97 -15.37 1.19
C VAL A 137 -9.24 -14.12 1.67
N LEU A 138 -7.99 -14.28 2.12
CA LEU A 138 -7.19 -13.16 2.62
C LEU A 138 -6.84 -12.17 1.49
N ALA A 139 -6.48 -12.66 0.31
CA ALA A 139 -6.20 -11.82 -0.85
C ALA A 139 -7.41 -10.99 -1.28
N ALA A 140 -8.61 -11.57 -1.24
CA ALA A 140 -9.85 -10.84 -1.52
C ALA A 140 -10.10 -9.72 -0.50
N ALA A 141 -9.87 -9.97 0.79
CA ALA A 141 -10.00 -8.97 1.85
C ALA A 141 -8.95 -7.85 1.72
N ILE A 142 -7.72 -8.19 1.37
CA ILE A 142 -6.65 -7.20 1.09
C ILE A 142 -7.01 -6.35 -0.13
N GLY A 143 -7.51 -6.93 -1.20
CA GLY A 143 -7.98 -6.19 -2.37
C GLY A 143 -9.09 -5.19 -2.03
N GLU A 144 -10.01 -5.58 -1.15
CA GLU A 144 -11.09 -4.71 -0.68
C GLU A 144 -10.58 -3.55 0.18
N ILE A 145 -9.68 -3.81 1.13
CA ILE A 145 -9.15 -2.73 1.99
C ILE A 145 -8.27 -1.76 1.21
N LEU A 146 -7.53 -2.23 0.21
CA LEU A 146 -6.78 -1.36 -0.71
C LEU A 146 -7.70 -0.44 -1.50
N ASP A 147 -8.79 -0.97 -2.04
CA ASP A 147 -9.78 -0.18 -2.78
C ASP A 147 -10.46 0.87 -1.89
N LEU A 148 -10.88 0.50 -0.69
CA LEU A 148 -11.49 1.42 0.27
C LEU A 148 -10.51 2.54 0.67
N SER A 149 -9.26 2.21 0.97
CA SER A 149 -8.23 3.18 1.34
C SER A 149 -7.92 4.14 0.19
N LEU A 150 -7.77 3.63 -1.02
CA LEU A 150 -7.52 4.46 -2.21
C LEU A 150 -8.68 5.42 -2.47
N ARG A 151 -9.91 4.93 -2.48
CA ARG A 151 -11.09 5.78 -2.73
C ARG A 151 -11.30 6.80 -1.64
N SER A 152 -11.10 6.44 -0.36
CA SER A 152 -11.20 7.38 0.75
C SER A 152 -10.17 8.51 0.62
N PHE A 153 -8.95 8.17 0.24
CA PHE A 153 -7.87 9.14 0.03
C PHE A 153 -8.12 10.05 -1.18
N GLU A 154 -8.47 9.48 -2.33
CA GLU A 154 -8.72 10.25 -3.56
C GLU A 154 -9.89 11.22 -3.42
N ARG A 155 -10.96 10.79 -2.75
CA ARG A 155 -12.20 11.56 -2.60
C ARG A 155 -12.27 12.37 -1.31
N GLN A 156 -11.31 12.17 -0.41
CA GLN A 156 -11.38 12.71 0.95
C GLN A 156 -12.72 12.37 1.63
N ASP A 157 -13.16 11.13 1.46
CA ASP A 157 -14.47 10.64 1.87
C ASP A 157 -14.36 9.90 3.20
N VAL A 158 -14.82 10.56 4.28
CA VAL A 158 -14.81 10.02 5.64
C VAL A 158 -15.68 8.78 5.77
N ALA A 159 -16.83 8.73 5.11
CA ALA A 159 -17.73 7.58 5.20
C ALA A 159 -17.08 6.31 4.62
N ILE A 160 -16.28 6.43 3.55
CA ILE A 160 -15.49 5.33 3.03
C ILE A 160 -14.34 4.99 3.98
N ALA A 161 -13.66 6.00 4.52
CA ALA A 161 -12.54 5.80 5.45
C ALA A 161 -12.97 5.04 6.72
N GLU A 162 -14.15 5.30 7.24
CA GLU A 162 -14.69 4.61 8.42
C GLU A 162 -14.96 3.11 8.20
N LEU A 163 -15.02 2.64 6.96
CA LEU A 163 -15.17 1.22 6.63
C LEU A 163 -13.85 0.45 6.70
N VAL A 164 -12.72 1.15 6.71
CA VAL A 164 -11.38 0.53 6.62
C VAL A 164 -10.99 -0.16 7.91
N GLU A 165 -11.12 0.48 9.06
CA GLU A 165 -10.71 -0.10 10.34
C GLU A 165 -11.47 -1.39 10.71
N PRO A 166 -12.79 -1.49 10.56
CA PRO A 166 -13.50 -2.74 10.78
C PRO A 166 -13.00 -3.90 9.91
N LEU A 167 -12.66 -3.62 8.66
CA LEU A 167 -12.10 -4.62 7.75
C LEU A 167 -10.67 -5.00 8.14
N GLU A 168 -9.85 -4.04 8.57
CA GLU A 168 -8.51 -4.30 9.10
C GLU A 168 -8.56 -5.26 10.29
N GLN A 169 -9.48 -5.08 11.22
CA GLN A 169 -9.67 -5.98 12.36
C GLN A 169 -10.07 -7.40 11.93
N VAL A 170 -10.89 -7.53 10.90
CA VAL A 170 -11.23 -8.84 10.30
C VAL A 170 -9.99 -9.48 9.69
N ILE A 171 -9.18 -8.74 8.96
CA ILE A 171 -7.94 -9.22 8.34
C ILE A 171 -6.95 -9.69 9.40
N ASP A 172 -6.79 -8.94 10.49
CA ASP A 172 -5.94 -9.33 11.61
C ASP A 172 -6.39 -10.65 12.25
N THR A 173 -7.69 -10.80 12.46
CA THR A 173 -8.28 -12.06 12.96
C THR A 173 -8.05 -13.24 12.01
N LEU A 174 -8.26 -13.03 10.70
CA LEU A 174 -7.99 -14.04 9.66
C LEU A 174 -6.53 -14.47 9.66
N LYS A 175 -5.63 -13.52 9.73
CA LYS A 175 -4.18 -13.77 9.78
C LYS A 175 -3.81 -14.64 10.98
N GLU A 176 -4.29 -14.32 12.18
CA GLU A 176 -4.02 -15.11 13.38
C GLU A 176 -4.55 -16.54 13.26
N GLN A 177 -5.75 -16.72 12.74
CA GLN A 177 -6.32 -18.04 12.47
C GLN A 177 -5.49 -18.84 11.45
N MET A 178 -5.06 -18.19 10.38
CA MET A 178 -4.24 -18.81 9.33
C MET A 178 -2.86 -19.19 9.86
N ARG A 179 -2.27 -18.37 10.72
CA ARG A 179 -0.99 -18.66 11.39
C ARG A 179 -1.11 -19.90 12.28
N THR A 180 -2.14 -19.99 13.08
CA THR A 180 -2.42 -21.16 13.94
C THR A 180 -2.60 -22.44 13.12
N ARG A 181 -3.41 -22.39 12.06
CA ARG A 181 -3.62 -23.55 11.17
C ARG A 181 -2.34 -23.96 10.44
N HIS A 182 -1.52 -23.00 10.07
CA HIS A 182 -0.24 -23.26 9.45
C HIS A 182 0.71 -24.01 10.37
N ILE A 183 0.81 -23.61 11.64
CA ILE A 183 1.62 -24.31 12.65
C ILE A 183 1.15 -25.77 12.80
N LEU A 184 -0.17 -25.99 12.85
CA LEU A 184 -0.73 -27.33 12.92
C LEU A 184 -0.38 -28.19 11.70
N ARG A 185 -0.47 -27.62 10.47
CA ARG A 185 -0.08 -28.32 9.25
C ARG A 185 1.40 -28.70 9.23
N MET A 186 2.26 -27.83 9.74
CA MET A 186 3.70 -28.13 9.87
C MET A 186 3.94 -29.28 10.87
N GLN A 187 3.29 -29.26 12.02
CA GLN A 187 3.41 -30.32 13.03
C GLN A 187 2.92 -31.66 12.50
N GLN A 188 1.93 -31.67 11.64
CA GLN A 188 1.37 -32.87 11.01
C GLN A 188 2.15 -33.35 9.78
N GLY A 189 3.19 -32.63 9.37
CA GLY A 189 3.98 -32.95 8.18
C GLY A 189 3.26 -32.68 6.85
N HIS A 190 2.19 -31.89 6.86
CA HIS A 190 1.41 -31.54 5.67
C HIS A 190 1.97 -30.33 4.90
N CYS A 191 3.01 -29.71 5.40
CA CYS A 191 3.68 -28.56 4.80
C CYS A 191 5.19 -28.71 4.96
N SER A 192 5.96 -28.43 3.92
CA SER A 192 7.42 -28.35 4.03
C SER A 192 7.83 -27.14 4.87
N ILE A 193 8.96 -27.22 5.53
CA ILE A 193 9.51 -26.11 6.33
C ILE A 193 9.77 -24.89 5.44
N GLU A 194 10.30 -25.10 4.24
CA GLU A 194 10.60 -24.02 3.29
C GLU A 194 9.33 -23.29 2.83
N ALA A 195 8.30 -24.04 2.41
CA ALA A 195 7.01 -23.44 2.05
C ALA A 195 6.35 -22.75 3.26
N GLY A 196 6.59 -23.26 4.46
CA GLY A 196 6.14 -22.67 5.71
C GLY A 196 6.75 -21.31 6.00
N PHE A 197 8.02 -21.11 5.74
CA PHE A 197 8.66 -19.80 5.87
C PHE A 197 8.12 -18.77 4.88
N VAL A 198 7.93 -19.17 3.62
CA VAL A 198 7.31 -18.31 2.59
C VAL A 198 5.90 -17.89 2.98
N TRP A 199 5.10 -18.83 3.49
CA TRP A 199 3.75 -18.54 3.99
C TRP A 199 3.75 -17.54 5.15
N SER A 200 4.64 -17.70 6.11
CA SER A 200 4.76 -16.80 7.26
C SER A 200 5.16 -15.39 6.84
N ASP A 201 6.12 -15.24 5.93
CA ASP A 201 6.53 -13.94 5.38
C ASP A 201 5.38 -13.28 4.61
N LEU A 202 4.65 -14.05 3.81
CA LEU A 202 3.48 -13.58 3.08
C LEU A 202 2.41 -13.03 4.02
N LEU A 203 2.05 -13.76 5.06
CA LEU A 203 1.07 -13.30 6.06
C LEU A 203 1.50 -12.00 6.73
N THR A 204 2.78 -11.86 7.07
CA THR A 204 3.33 -10.65 7.68
C THR A 204 3.24 -9.45 6.72
N ASN A 205 3.59 -9.63 5.45
CA ASN A 205 3.49 -8.54 4.45
C ASN A 205 2.03 -8.12 4.20
N LEU A 206 1.09 -9.07 4.18
CA LEU A 206 -0.33 -8.75 4.00
C LEU A 206 -0.91 -8.02 5.22
N GLU A 207 -0.54 -8.42 6.44
CA GLU A 207 -0.92 -7.71 7.67
C GLU A 207 -0.41 -6.25 7.65
N ARG A 208 0.86 -6.05 7.36
CA ARG A 208 1.46 -4.71 7.31
C ARG A 208 0.82 -3.84 6.24
N THR A 209 0.46 -4.41 5.10
CA THR A 209 -0.29 -3.71 4.07
C THR A 209 -1.65 -3.22 4.61
N SER A 210 -2.36 -4.07 5.31
CA SER A 210 -3.64 -3.72 5.96
C SER A 210 -3.46 -2.61 6.99
N ASP A 211 -2.40 -2.64 7.79
CA ASP A 211 -2.08 -1.59 8.78
C ASP A 211 -1.83 -0.24 8.09
N HIS A 212 -1.10 -0.21 6.99
CA HIS A 212 -0.89 1.01 6.22
C HIS A 212 -2.19 1.56 5.62
N CYS A 213 -3.08 0.69 5.16
CA CYS A 213 -4.42 1.09 4.70
C CYS A 213 -5.22 1.75 5.82
N SER A 214 -5.16 1.21 7.04
CA SER A 214 -5.81 1.80 8.23
C SER A 214 -5.22 3.16 8.57
N ASN A 215 -3.90 3.33 8.50
CA ASN A 215 -3.24 4.63 8.72
C ASN A 215 -3.70 5.68 7.72
N ILE A 216 -3.80 5.32 6.43
CA ILE A 216 -4.27 6.22 5.37
C ILE A 216 -5.71 6.68 5.65
N ALA A 217 -6.60 5.75 5.99
CA ALA A 217 -7.97 6.07 6.34
C ALA A 217 -8.06 6.95 7.60
N GLY A 218 -7.20 6.70 8.60
CA GLY A 218 -7.07 7.53 9.79
C GLY A 218 -6.71 8.97 9.45
N CYS A 219 -5.78 9.19 8.53
CA CYS A 219 -5.42 10.53 8.05
C CYS A 219 -6.60 11.26 7.40
N VAL A 220 -7.43 10.55 6.62
CA VAL A 220 -8.64 11.13 6.00
C VAL A 220 -9.66 11.55 7.06
N ILE A 221 -9.85 10.72 8.10
CA ILE A 221 -10.76 11.03 9.21
C ILE A 221 -10.26 12.21 10.03
N ASP A 222 -8.97 12.21 10.37
CA ASP A 222 -8.36 13.28 11.18
C ASP A 222 -8.43 14.64 10.46
N ALA A 223 -8.12 14.67 9.16
CA ALA A 223 -8.21 15.88 8.35
C ALA A 223 -9.64 16.47 8.31
N ALA A 224 -10.66 15.63 8.36
CA ALA A 224 -12.06 16.09 8.35
C ALA A 224 -12.53 16.64 9.72
N GLN A 225 -11.89 16.26 10.83
CA GLN A 225 -12.25 16.76 12.16
C GLN A 225 -11.75 18.18 12.42
N HIS A 226 -10.80 18.66 11.64
CA HIS A 226 -10.19 19.98 11.77
C HIS A 226 -10.76 21.01 10.78
N ASN A 227 -11.68 20.59 9.88
CA ASN A 227 -12.45 21.42 8.96
C ASN A 227 -13.89 21.63 9.46
#